data_f357306b2356297b15e0a8bc94060868
#
_entry.id   f357306b2356297b15e0a8bc94060868
#
_cell.length_a   1.000
_cell.length_b   1.000
_cell.length_c   1.000
_cell.angle_alpha   90.00
_cell.angle_beta   90.00
_cell.angle_gamma   90.00
#
_symmetry.space_group_name_H-M   'P 1'
#
loop_
_entity.id
_entity.type
_entity.pdbx_description
1 polymer ?
#
loop_
_entity_poly.entity_id
_entity_poly.type
_entity_poly.pdbx_seq_one_letter_code
_entity_poly.pdbx_strand_id
1 'polypeptide(L)'
;DAGPFEIWDFIGVSDSVSRMEKDGRKVPKWVKEMLSSGRESFYDSVDGKLTYYDPSSTSIKTQESSKKSISLNLNKTSGNLVKKDWSASLIDLGDSVLNVEFHSALQPNLNPIDGSIGQTISDGMDLLDAGKYKALILGHQGPNFCAGANLANMIQAIETGAYDQMTDTLKQLQDLTQRIRFSNNPVVAAPHHLTLGGGFELVAPAAHRVASSELYIGAVEVGVGLIPGAGGNLRMLLNLMENSSSGRMNSFQVAQKAFETI
;
A
#
# COMPACT_ATOMS: atom_id res chain seq x y z
N ASP A 1 -10.54 -10.25 -4.68
CA ASP A 1 -11.85 -10.66 -5.19
C ASP A 1 -12.79 -10.90 -4.02
N ALA A 2 -13.99 -10.28 -4.04
CA ALA A 2 -14.99 -10.47 -2.99
C ALA A 2 -15.68 -11.83 -3.15
N GLY A 3 -15.90 -12.53 -2.04
CA GLY A 3 -16.69 -13.76 -2.01
C GLY A 3 -18.19 -13.52 -2.23
N PRO A 4 -18.99 -14.56 -2.55
CA PRO A 4 -20.42 -14.39 -2.83
C PRO A 4 -21.20 -13.73 -1.70
N PHE A 5 -20.88 -14.02 -0.45
CA PHE A 5 -21.55 -13.43 0.71
C PHE A 5 -21.10 -12.01 0.99
N GLU A 6 -19.83 -11.65 0.71
CA GLU A 6 -19.35 -10.26 0.78
C GLU A 6 -20.02 -9.40 -0.29
N ILE A 7 -20.22 -9.94 -1.50
CA ILE A 7 -20.99 -9.26 -2.56
C ILE A 7 -22.44 -9.05 -2.11
N TRP A 8 -23.03 -10.05 -1.47
CA TRP A 8 -24.40 -9.96 -1.00
C TRP A 8 -24.55 -8.93 0.13
N ASP A 9 -23.60 -8.87 1.05
CA ASP A 9 -23.52 -7.82 2.08
C ASP A 9 -23.43 -6.42 1.45
N PHE A 10 -22.59 -6.27 0.42
CA PHE A 10 -22.43 -5.01 -0.29
C PHE A 10 -23.70 -4.54 -1.00
N ILE A 11 -24.46 -5.46 -1.61
CA ILE A 11 -25.74 -5.16 -2.28
C ILE A 11 -26.86 -4.87 -1.25
N GLY A 12 -26.74 -5.41 -0.05
CA GLY A 12 -27.77 -5.42 1.00
C GLY A 12 -28.54 -6.74 1.02
N VAL A 13 -28.36 -7.50 2.11
CA VAL A 13 -29.01 -8.83 2.25
C VAL A 13 -30.52 -8.70 2.36
N SER A 14 -31.03 -7.76 3.15
CA SER A 14 -32.47 -7.54 3.35
C SER A 14 -33.17 -7.18 2.03
N ASP A 15 -32.61 -6.23 1.26
CA ASP A 15 -33.15 -5.82 -0.03
C ASP A 15 -33.10 -6.96 -1.06
N SER A 16 -32.03 -7.72 -1.05
CA SER A 16 -31.88 -8.89 -1.93
C SER A 16 -32.91 -9.96 -1.61
N VAL A 17 -33.16 -10.25 -0.33
CA VAL A 17 -34.18 -11.20 0.11
C VAL A 17 -35.57 -10.75 -0.30
N SER A 18 -35.89 -9.48 -0.10
CA SER A 18 -37.18 -8.89 -0.50
C SER A 18 -37.43 -9.02 -2.01
N ARG A 19 -36.40 -8.79 -2.83
CA ARG A 19 -36.49 -8.99 -4.30
C ARG A 19 -36.67 -10.47 -4.66
N MET A 20 -35.90 -11.37 -4.02
CA MET A 20 -36.02 -12.82 -4.28
C MET A 20 -37.43 -13.32 -3.97
N GLU A 21 -38.03 -12.89 -2.87
CA GLU A 21 -39.41 -13.27 -2.49
C GLU A 21 -40.43 -12.73 -3.47
N LYS A 22 -40.27 -11.48 -3.90
CA LYS A 22 -41.15 -10.86 -4.91
C LYS A 22 -41.06 -11.58 -6.25
N ASP A 23 -39.90 -12.06 -6.62
CA ASP A 23 -39.64 -12.83 -7.85
C ASP A 23 -40.02 -14.31 -7.71
N GLY A 24 -40.59 -14.75 -6.58
CA GLY A 24 -40.94 -16.14 -6.31
C GLY A 24 -39.73 -17.08 -6.13
N ARG A 25 -38.54 -16.53 -5.88
CA ARG A 25 -37.32 -17.30 -5.66
C ARG A 25 -37.23 -17.82 -4.23
N LYS A 26 -36.69 -19.01 -4.07
CA LYS A 26 -36.52 -19.63 -2.75
C LYS A 26 -35.37 -18.97 -2.00
N VAL A 27 -35.64 -18.38 -0.85
CA VAL A 27 -34.64 -17.85 0.10
C VAL A 27 -34.28 -18.92 1.12
N PRO A 28 -32.99 -19.19 1.39
CA PRO A 28 -32.59 -20.14 2.42
C PRO A 28 -33.14 -19.72 3.80
N LYS A 29 -33.60 -20.73 4.56
CA LYS A 29 -34.24 -20.49 5.87
C LYS A 29 -33.30 -19.76 6.84
N TRP A 30 -32.03 -20.15 6.88
CA TRP A 30 -31.04 -19.57 7.77
C TRP A 30 -30.75 -18.07 7.47
N VAL A 31 -30.93 -17.62 6.20
CA VAL A 31 -30.82 -16.18 5.88
C VAL A 31 -31.95 -15.40 6.52
N LYS A 32 -33.18 -15.94 6.48
CA LYS A 32 -34.35 -15.32 7.15
C LYS A 32 -34.16 -15.31 8.66
N GLU A 33 -33.63 -16.37 9.25
CA GLU A 33 -33.32 -16.47 10.68
C GLU A 33 -32.28 -15.42 11.08
N MET A 34 -31.20 -15.24 10.27
CA MET A 34 -30.21 -14.19 10.48
C MET A 34 -30.85 -12.80 10.50
N LEU A 35 -31.64 -12.45 9.49
CA LEU A 35 -32.33 -11.16 9.43
C LEU A 35 -33.31 -10.97 10.60
N SER A 36 -34.00 -12.03 10.99
CA SER A 36 -34.94 -11.99 12.13
C SER A 36 -34.22 -11.78 13.46
N SER A 37 -32.96 -12.14 13.59
CA SER A 37 -32.12 -11.88 14.75
C SER A 37 -31.58 -10.43 14.82
N GLY A 38 -31.93 -9.59 13.83
CA GLY A 38 -31.49 -8.19 13.74
C GLY A 38 -30.12 -8.02 13.08
N ARG A 39 -29.56 -9.09 12.49
CA ARG A 39 -28.30 -9.02 11.76
C ARG A 39 -28.56 -8.89 10.26
N GLU A 40 -28.07 -7.80 9.66
CA GLU A 40 -28.32 -7.45 8.26
C GLU A 40 -27.18 -7.84 7.31
N SER A 41 -26.06 -8.39 7.83
CA SER A 41 -24.88 -8.76 7.07
C SER A 41 -24.32 -10.13 7.50
N PHE A 42 -23.71 -10.86 6.57
CA PHE A 42 -23.02 -12.13 6.88
C PHE A 42 -21.72 -11.88 7.62
N TYR A 43 -20.97 -10.84 7.24
CA TYR A 43 -19.73 -10.41 7.88
C TYR A 43 -19.92 -9.05 8.53
N ASP A 44 -19.26 -8.86 9.68
CA ASP A 44 -19.27 -7.61 10.40
C ASP A 44 -17.97 -7.44 11.19
N SER A 45 -17.66 -6.24 11.64
CA SER A 45 -16.53 -5.96 12.50
C SER A 45 -17.04 -5.47 13.87
N VAL A 46 -16.80 -6.27 14.89
CA VAL A 46 -17.16 -5.94 16.28
C VAL A 46 -15.88 -5.87 17.09
N ASP A 47 -15.64 -4.74 17.76
CA ASP A 47 -14.42 -4.50 18.56
C ASP A 47 -13.12 -4.82 17.80
N GLY A 48 -13.06 -4.47 16.50
CA GLY A 48 -11.91 -4.71 15.65
C GLY A 48 -11.66 -6.18 15.30
N LYS A 49 -12.60 -7.06 15.54
CA LYS A 49 -12.57 -8.46 15.14
C LYS A 49 -13.59 -8.73 14.06
N LEU A 50 -13.17 -9.42 13.01
CA LEU A 50 -14.10 -9.87 11.98
C LEU A 50 -14.99 -10.95 12.57
N THR A 51 -16.29 -10.76 12.45
CA THR A 51 -17.32 -11.74 12.86
C THR A 51 -18.11 -12.19 11.65
N TYR A 52 -18.60 -13.41 11.67
CA TYR A 52 -19.46 -13.96 10.63
C TYR A 52 -20.64 -14.71 11.22
N TYR A 53 -21.74 -14.77 10.48
CA TYR A 53 -22.88 -15.60 10.82
C TYR A 53 -22.64 -17.04 10.37
N ASP A 54 -22.65 -17.96 11.32
CA ASP A 54 -22.53 -19.40 11.04
C ASP A 54 -23.92 -20.03 10.89
N PRO A 55 -24.31 -20.43 9.67
CA PRO A 55 -25.61 -21.04 9.42
C PRO A 55 -25.84 -22.36 10.16
N SER A 56 -24.77 -23.07 10.49
CA SER A 56 -24.87 -24.39 11.13
C SER A 56 -25.20 -24.32 12.61
N SER A 57 -24.72 -23.27 13.29
CA SER A 57 -24.99 -23.02 14.71
C SER A 57 -25.97 -21.87 14.95
N THR A 58 -26.43 -21.21 13.87
CA THR A 58 -27.30 -20.01 13.93
C THR A 58 -26.78 -18.94 14.89
N SER A 59 -25.47 -18.76 14.93
CA SER A 59 -24.79 -17.87 15.86
C SER A 59 -23.71 -17.03 15.18
N ILE A 60 -23.36 -15.93 15.83
CA ILE A 60 -22.24 -15.09 15.42
C ILE A 60 -20.95 -15.73 15.94
N LYS A 61 -20.00 -15.94 15.05
CA LYS A 61 -18.66 -16.43 15.38
C LYS A 61 -17.62 -15.36 15.03
N THR A 62 -16.59 -15.28 15.85
CA THR A 62 -15.42 -14.46 15.53
C THR A 62 -14.49 -15.27 14.63
N GLN A 63 -14.07 -14.67 13.52
CA GLN A 63 -13.05 -15.25 12.68
C GLN A 63 -11.70 -15.14 13.41
N GLU A 64 -11.08 -16.25 13.71
CA GLU A 64 -9.72 -16.24 14.22
C GLU A 64 -8.79 -15.72 13.13
N SER A 65 -8.25 -14.52 13.33
CA SER A 65 -7.20 -14.02 12.46
C SER A 65 -5.95 -14.86 12.67
N SER A 66 -5.38 -15.40 11.59
CA SER A 66 -4.05 -15.97 11.69
C SER A 66 -3.09 -14.89 12.20
N LYS A 67 -2.28 -15.18 13.23
CA LYS A 67 -1.21 -14.30 13.72
C LYS A 67 -0.23 -13.89 12.61
N LYS A 68 -0.27 -14.57 11.45
CA LYS A 68 0.55 -14.29 10.28
C LYS A 68 -0.13 -13.38 9.25
N SER A 69 -1.40 -13.03 9.45
CA SER A 69 -2.15 -12.18 8.52
C SER A 69 -2.50 -10.87 9.21
N ILE A 70 -2.01 -9.77 8.67
CA ILE A 70 -2.32 -8.42 9.11
C ILE A 70 -3.41 -7.87 8.20
N SER A 71 -4.50 -7.37 8.77
CA SER A 71 -5.50 -6.58 8.05
C SER A 71 -5.35 -5.12 8.44
N LEU A 72 -4.94 -4.27 7.50
CA LEU A 72 -4.81 -2.84 7.74
C LEU A 72 -6.16 -2.20 8.04
N ASN A 73 -7.22 -2.68 7.39
CA ASN A 73 -8.56 -2.15 7.63
C ASN A 73 -9.05 -2.44 9.07
N LEU A 74 -8.84 -3.65 9.57
CA LEU A 74 -9.15 -3.99 10.96
C LEU A 74 -8.34 -3.15 11.93
N ASN A 75 -7.05 -2.94 11.68
CA ASN A 75 -6.21 -2.07 12.52
C ASN A 75 -6.75 -0.64 12.58
N LYS A 76 -7.15 -0.07 11.44
CA LYS A 76 -7.75 1.28 11.38
C LYS A 76 -9.03 1.37 12.21
N THR A 77 -9.91 0.39 12.10
CA THR A 77 -11.20 0.37 12.83
C THR A 77 -11.04 0.05 14.32
N SER A 78 -9.94 -0.60 14.71
CA SER A 78 -9.61 -0.92 16.11
C SER A 78 -8.93 0.24 16.86
N GLY A 79 -8.86 1.44 16.28
CA GLY A 79 -8.28 2.60 16.95
C GLY A 79 -6.75 2.73 16.79
N ASN A 80 -6.12 1.89 15.96
CA ASN A 80 -4.68 1.92 15.71
C ASN A 80 -4.28 2.91 14.60
N LEU A 81 -5.21 3.75 14.14
CA LEU A 81 -4.95 4.81 13.17
C LEU A 81 -4.22 5.97 13.87
N VAL A 82 -2.95 6.18 13.53
CA VAL A 82 -2.11 7.24 14.12
C VAL A 82 -2.33 8.58 13.41
N LYS A 83 -2.40 8.54 12.08
CA LYS A 83 -2.67 9.70 11.22
C LYS A 83 -3.38 9.24 9.95
N LYS A 84 -4.31 10.04 9.46
CA LYS A 84 -4.91 9.89 8.13
C LYS A 84 -4.73 11.18 7.36
N ASP A 85 -4.23 11.07 6.17
CA ASP A 85 -4.13 12.15 5.19
C ASP A 85 -4.92 11.78 3.94
N TRP A 86 -4.88 12.62 2.91
CA TRP A 86 -5.66 12.47 1.68
C TRP A 86 -5.36 11.17 0.93
N SER A 87 -4.09 10.82 0.75
CA SER A 87 -3.66 9.65 -0.03
C SER A 87 -2.85 8.64 0.77
N ALA A 88 -2.67 8.84 2.06
CA ALA A 88 -1.93 7.92 2.91
C ALA A 88 -2.37 7.96 4.37
N SER A 89 -2.07 6.90 5.09
CA SER A 89 -2.34 6.78 6.54
C SER A 89 -1.15 6.16 7.27
N LEU A 90 -0.94 6.58 8.52
CA LEU A 90 -0.06 5.94 9.48
C LEU A 90 -0.88 5.04 10.40
N ILE A 91 -0.48 3.78 10.49
CA ILE A 91 -1.19 2.74 11.23
C ILE A 91 -0.21 2.06 12.18
N ASP A 92 -0.52 2.03 13.48
CA ASP A 92 0.22 1.27 14.46
C ASP A 92 -0.13 -0.23 14.32
N LEU A 93 0.87 -1.05 14.02
CA LEU A 93 0.68 -2.51 13.89
C LEU A 93 0.93 -3.26 15.21
N GLY A 94 1.25 -2.55 16.28
CA GLY A 94 1.75 -3.13 17.53
C GLY A 94 3.27 -3.37 17.50
N ASP A 95 3.81 -3.86 18.59
CA ASP A 95 5.24 -4.18 18.77
C ASP A 95 6.22 -3.05 18.38
N SER A 96 5.76 -1.79 18.48
CA SER A 96 6.49 -0.58 18.05
C SER A 96 6.76 -0.55 16.54
N VAL A 97 5.90 -1.15 15.72
CA VAL A 97 5.98 -1.13 14.25
C VAL A 97 4.91 -0.20 13.70
N LEU A 98 5.33 0.77 12.89
CA LEU A 98 4.45 1.70 12.20
C LEU A 98 4.33 1.31 10.73
N ASN A 99 3.14 1.44 10.14
CA ASN A 99 2.92 1.20 8.72
C ASN A 99 2.44 2.47 8.01
N VAL A 100 2.98 2.74 6.84
CA VAL A 100 2.44 3.71 5.88
C VAL A 100 1.61 2.95 4.87
N GLU A 101 0.31 3.21 4.84
CA GLU A 101 -0.62 2.70 3.85
C GLU A 101 -0.87 3.76 2.77
N PHE A 102 -0.72 3.42 1.50
CA PHE A 102 -1.12 4.28 0.38
C PHE A 102 -2.56 3.96 -0.03
N HIS A 103 -3.37 5.00 -0.25
CA HIS A 103 -4.78 4.86 -0.63
C HIS A 103 -5.25 6.09 -1.42
N SER A 104 -4.58 6.39 -2.52
CA SER A 104 -4.90 7.58 -3.34
C SER A 104 -6.40 7.72 -3.58
N ALA A 105 -6.96 8.86 -3.18
CA ALA A 105 -8.40 9.12 -3.30
C ALA A 105 -8.84 9.28 -4.78
N LEU A 106 -7.96 9.81 -5.63
CA LEU A 106 -8.28 10.07 -7.04
C LEU A 106 -7.96 8.87 -7.95
N GLN A 107 -6.91 8.11 -7.61
CA GLN A 107 -6.43 6.98 -8.43
C GLN A 107 -6.07 5.78 -7.53
N PRO A 108 -7.05 5.17 -6.84
CA PRO A 108 -6.80 4.12 -5.85
C PRO A 108 -6.17 2.86 -6.45
N ASN A 109 -6.37 2.62 -7.75
CA ASN A 109 -5.78 1.47 -8.43
C ASN A 109 -4.30 1.65 -8.78
N LEU A 110 -3.82 2.89 -8.88
CA LEU A 110 -2.44 3.18 -9.30
C LEU A 110 -1.58 3.74 -8.17
N ASN A 111 -2.19 4.35 -7.17
CA ASN A 111 -1.51 5.00 -6.04
C ASN A 111 -0.32 5.89 -6.48
N PRO A 112 -0.52 6.86 -7.39
CA PRO A 112 0.56 7.74 -7.80
C PRO A 112 1.05 8.57 -6.60
N ILE A 113 2.37 8.79 -6.54
CA ILE A 113 2.97 9.62 -5.48
C ILE A 113 2.46 11.05 -5.60
N ASP A 114 1.92 11.54 -4.51
CA ASP A 114 1.53 12.92 -4.31
C ASP A 114 2.14 13.49 -3.02
N GLY A 115 1.90 14.78 -2.76
CA GLY A 115 2.41 15.44 -1.57
C GLY A 115 1.94 14.79 -0.25
N SER A 116 0.73 14.23 -0.22
CA SER A 116 0.19 13.55 0.95
C SER A 116 0.94 12.25 1.27
N ILE A 117 1.27 11.44 0.25
CA ILE A 117 2.08 10.23 0.42
C ILE A 117 3.48 10.60 0.93
N GLY A 118 4.15 11.56 0.27
CA GLY A 118 5.49 12.03 0.67
C GLY A 118 5.51 12.55 2.10
N GLN A 119 4.55 13.40 2.46
CA GLN A 119 4.44 13.95 3.82
C GLN A 119 4.14 12.87 4.86
N THR A 120 3.25 11.92 4.55
CA THR A 120 2.92 10.83 5.50
C THR A 120 4.11 9.92 5.75
N ILE A 121 4.92 9.62 4.73
CA ILE A 121 6.19 8.88 4.93
C ILE A 121 7.13 9.70 5.81
N SER A 122 7.29 11.01 5.55
CA SER A 122 8.14 11.89 6.34
C SER A 122 7.71 11.92 7.81
N ASP A 123 6.42 12.05 8.09
CA ASP A 123 5.88 12.04 9.45
C ASP A 123 6.15 10.68 10.15
N GLY A 124 6.03 9.58 9.42
CA GLY A 124 6.40 8.25 9.92
C GLY A 124 7.88 8.16 10.28
N MET A 125 8.74 8.75 9.45
CA MET A 125 10.19 8.84 9.73
C MET A 125 10.48 9.73 10.94
N ASP A 126 9.73 10.83 11.16
CA ASP A 126 9.87 11.68 12.34
C ASP A 126 9.53 10.92 13.63
N LEU A 127 8.48 10.09 13.59
CA LEU A 127 8.11 9.24 14.72
C LEU A 127 9.18 8.15 15.01
N LEU A 128 9.82 7.66 13.95
CA LEU A 128 10.94 6.72 14.07
C LEU A 128 12.17 7.37 14.70
N ASP A 129 12.56 8.56 14.23
CA ASP A 129 13.71 9.32 14.71
C ASP A 129 13.50 9.79 16.17
N ALA A 130 12.25 10.08 16.54
CA ALA A 130 11.86 10.37 17.91
C ALA A 130 11.89 9.14 18.86
N GLY A 131 12.17 7.95 18.35
CA GLY A 131 12.20 6.70 19.11
C GLY A 131 10.83 6.18 19.56
N LYS A 132 9.73 6.73 19.00
CA LYS A 132 8.37 6.29 19.32
C LYS A 132 8.05 4.92 18.70
N TYR A 133 8.65 4.64 17.56
CA TYR A 133 8.57 3.35 16.86
C TYR A 133 9.99 2.84 16.57
N LYS A 134 10.11 1.53 16.37
CA LYS A 134 11.38 0.84 16.09
C LYS A 134 11.53 0.40 14.63
N ALA A 135 10.46 0.38 13.89
CA ALA A 135 10.46 0.05 12.47
C ALA A 135 9.32 0.77 11.75
N LEU A 136 9.54 1.06 10.46
CA LEU A 136 8.54 1.59 9.54
C LEU A 136 8.33 0.61 8.39
N ILE A 137 7.08 0.31 8.07
CA ILE A 137 6.72 -0.48 6.90
C ILE A 137 6.08 0.44 5.85
N LEU A 138 6.55 0.36 4.61
CA LEU A 138 5.88 0.91 3.44
C LEU A 138 5.08 -0.23 2.80
N GLY A 139 3.79 -0.30 3.08
CA GLY A 139 2.97 -1.42 2.62
C GLY A 139 1.48 -1.15 2.76
N HIS A 140 0.70 -1.67 1.80
CA HIS A 140 -0.75 -1.57 1.81
C HIS A 140 -1.40 -2.77 1.13
N GLN A 141 -2.72 -2.83 1.15
CA GLN A 141 -3.52 -3.96 0.64
C GLN A 141 -4.36 -3.57 -0.58
N GLY A 142 -3.96 -2.52 -1.31
CA GLY A 142 -4.57 -2.12 -2.57
C GLY A 142 -4.16 -3.01 -3.76
N PRO A 143 -4.74 -2.80 -4.94
CA PRO A 143 -4.48 -3.64 -6.12
C PRO A 143 -3.06 -3.49 -6.68
N ASN A 144 -2.45 -2.31 -6.59
CA ASN A 144 -1.08 -2.04 -7.01
C ASN A 144 -0.36 -1.21 -5.96
N PHE A 145 0.93 -1.43 -5.79
CA PHE A 145 1.71 -0.72 -4.79
C PHE A 145 1.80 0.79 -5.10
N CYS A 146 2.41 1.13 -6.25
CA CYS A 146 2.54 2.52 -6.67
C CYS A 146 3.01 2.58 -8.14
N ALA A 147 2.30 3.29 -8.98
CA ALA A 147 2.64 3.46 -10.41
C ALA A 147 3.54 4.68 -10.68
N GLY A 148 4.20 5.22 -9.65
CA GLY A 148 5.16 6.33 -9.80
C GLY A 148 4.56 7.70 -9.58
N ALA A 149 5.14 8.73 -10.22
CA ALA A 149 4.70 10.10 -10.08
C ALA A 149 3.33 10.37 -10.72
N ASN A 150 2.62 11.37 -10.22
CA ASN A 150 1.38 11.83 -10.85
C ASN A 150 1.70 12.65 -12.11
N LEU A 151 1.64 12.01 -13.29
CA LEU A 151 1.96 12.63 -14.57
C LEU A 151 1.04 13.81 -14.90
N ALA A 152 -0.23 13.78 -14.48
CA ALA A 152 -1.15 14.91 -14.72
C ALA A 152 -0.67 16.17 -14.00
N ASN A 153 -0.22 16.05 -12.76
CA ASN A 153 0.36 17.18 -12.02
C ASN A 153 1.65 17.69 -12.68
N MET A 154 2.47 16.79 -13.22
CA MET A 154 3.70 17.18 -13.93
C MET A 154 3.37 17.96 -15.23
N ILE A 155 2.42 17.46 -16.03
CA ILE A 155 1.97 18.13 -17.25
C ILE A 155 1.44 19.52 -16.91
N GLN A 156 0.57 19.65 -15.90
CA GLN A 156 0.04 20.93 -15.45
C GLN A 156 1.15 21.90 -15.03
N ALA A 157 2.16 21.42 -14.29
CA ALA A 157 3.27 22.26 -13.86
C ALA A 157 4.12 22.75 -15.06
N ILE A 158 4.32 21.91 -16.08
CA ILE A 158 5.00 22.28 -17.33
C ILE A 158 4.19 23.34 -18.09
N GLU A 159 2.88 23.13 -18.27
CA GLU A 159 2.00 24.07 -19.00
C GLU A 159 1.90 25.42 -18.32
N THR A 160 1.99 25.46 -16.98
CA THR A 160 1.95 26.70 -16.20
C THR A 160 3.32 27.33 -15.96
N GLY A 161 4.41 26.69 -16.40
CA GLY A 161 5.79 27.15 -16.18
C GLY A 161 6.26 27.04 -14.71
N ALA A 162 5.63 26.19 -13.90
CA ALA A 162 5.93 26.02 -12.46
C ALA A 162 7.18 25.13 -12.22
N TYR A 163 8.28 25.41 -12.91
CA TYR A 163 9.51 24.60 -12.87
C TYR A 163 10.20 24.62 -11.51
N ASP A 164 10.17 25.75 -10.80
CA ASP A 164 10.74 25.86 -9.45
C ASP A 164 10.01 24.92 -8.48
N GLN A 165 8.68 24.88 -8.53
CA GLN A 165 7.87 23.95 -7.72
C GLN A 165 8.17 22.50 -8.06
N MET A 166 8.36 22.16 -9.35
CA MET A 166 8.76 20.80 -9.76
C MET A 166 10.13 20.42 -9.19
N THR A 167 11.09 21.35 -9.24
CA THR A 167 12.44 21.18 -8.70
C THR A 167 12.38 20.93 -7.20
N ASP A 168 11.61 21.71 -6.46
CA ASP A 168 11.44 21.57 -5.01
C ASP A 168 10.79 20.21 -4.66
N THR A 169 9.75 19.82 -5.39
CA THR A 169 9.07 18.54 -5.20
C THR A 169 10.02 17.37 -5.44
N LEU A 170 10.80 17.44 -6.51
CA LEU A 170 11.78 16.41 -6.83
C LEU A 170 12.87 16.31 -5.76
N LYS A 171 13.37 17.47 -5.30
CA LYS A 171 14.36 17.53 -4.22
C LYS A 171 13.81 16.94 -2.92
N GLN A 172 12.58 17.25 -2.54
CA GLN A 172 11.92 16.65 -1.37
C GLN A 172 11.85 15.12 -1.48
N LEU A 173 11.52 14.59 -2.66
CA LEU A 173 11.48 13.16 -2.89
C LEU A 173 12.88 12.52 -2.80
N GLN A 174 13.91 13.17 -3.35
CA GLN A 174 15.30 12.74 -3.22
C GLN A 174 15.74 12.74 -1.75
N ASP A 175 15.48 13.81 -1.01
CA ASP A 175 15.82 13.90 0.41
C ASP A 175 15.10 12.81 1.22
N LEU A 176 13.82 12.50 0.90
CA LEU A 176 13.05 11.44 1.53
C LEU A 176 13.66 10.05 1.24
N THR A 177 14.05 9.76 0.01
CA THR A 177 14.67 8.49 -0.35
C THR A 177 16.04 8.30 0.32
N GLN A 178 16.82 9.38 0.49
CA GLN A 178 18.05 9.35 1.27
C GLN A 178 17.77 9.12 2.76
N ARG A 179 16.76 9.79 3.32
CA ARG A 179 16.35 9.59 4.70
C ARG A 179 15.94 8.14 4.99
N ILE A 180 15.18 7.52 4.07
CA ILE A 180 14.83 6.09 4.16
C ILE A 180 16.11 5.23 4.18
N ARG A 181 17.05 5.51 3.29
CA ARG A 181 18.29 4.72 3.16
C ARG A 181 19.18 4.79 4.39
N PHE A 182 19.31 5.96 4.97
CA PHE A 182 20.23 6.22 6.08
C PHE A 182 19.54 6.27 7.44
N SER A 183 18.32 5.78 7.53
CA SER A 183 17.61 5.66 8.80
C SER A 183 18.34 4.74 9.78
N ASN A 184 18.43 5.17 11.03
CA ASN A 184 18.98 4.33 12.11
C ASN A 184 18.08 3.15 12.48
N ASN A 185 16.80 3.23 12.14
CA ASN A 185 15.81 2.19 12.36
C ASN A 185 15.40 1.57 11.00
N PRO A 186 15.07 0.29 10.95
CA PRO A 186 14.73 -0.36 9.71
C PRO A 186 13.46 0.21 9.08
N VAL A 187 13.58 0.60 7.81
CA VAL A 187 12.44 0.84 6.92
C VAL A 187 12.31 -0.37 6.00
N VAL A 188 11.16 -1.01 6.02
CA VAL A 188 10.87 -2.22 5.23
C VAL A 188 9.82 -1.88 4.18
N ALA A 189 10.05 -2.25 2.93
CA ALA A 189 9.06 -2.11 1.88
C ALA A 189 8.44 -3.47 1.53
N ALA A 190 7.11 -3.49 1.36
CA ALA A 190 6.34 -4.66 0.96
C ALA A 190 5.67 -4.44 -0.41
N PRO A 191 6.48 -4.32 -1.51
CA PRO A 191 5.95 -4.05 -2.83
C PRO A 191 5.18 -5.24 -3.40
N HIS A 192 4.12 -4.95 -4.15
CA HIS A 192 3.28 -5.94 -4.82
C HIS A 192 2.71 -5.39 -6.13
N HIS A 193 2.38 -6.27 -7.06
CA HIS A 193 1.87 -5.92 -8.39
C HIS A 193 2.68 -4.78 -9.03
N LEU A 194 2.06 -3.71 -9.49
CA LEU A 194 2.77 -2.60 -10.12
C LEU A 194 3.48 -1.73 -9.07
N THR A 195 4.81 -1.65 -9.19
CA THR A 195 5.71 -0.82 -8.37
C THR A 195 6.68 -0.11 -9.31
N LEU A 196 6.21 0.97 -9.96
CA LEU A 196 6.85 1.55 -11.13
C LEU A 196 7.39 2.96 -10.86
N GLY A 197 8.45 3.33 -11.57
CA GLY A 197 9.00 4.68 -11.53
C GLY A 197 9.32 5.13 -10.12
N GLY A 198 8.76 6.27 -9.68
CA GLY A 198 8.92 6.75 -8.30
C GLY A 198 8.51 5.75 -7.22
N GLY A 199 7.57 4.81 -7.51
CA GLY A 199 7.23 3.71 -6.60
C GLY A 199 8.40 2.75 -6.40
N PHE A 200 9.12 2.41 -7.47
CA PHE A 200 10.39 1.69 -7.37
C PHE A 200 11.43 2.52 -6.59
N GLU A 201 11.53 3.81 -6.83
CA GLU A 201 12.49 4.69 -6.17
C GLU A 201 12.25 4.83 -4.65
N LEU A 202 11.01 4.69 -4.17
CA LEU A 202 10.68 4.60 -2.73
C LEU A 202 11.06 3.26 -2.12
N VAL A 203 10.95 2.16 -2.88
CA VAL A 203 11.25 0.80 -2.41
C VAL A 203 12.75 0.52 -2.41
N ALA A 204 13.48 1.01 -3.41
CA ALA A 204 14.89 0.70 -3.62
C ALA A 204 15.81 1.05 -2.42
N PRO A 205 15.62 2.18 -1.68
CA PRO A 205 16.44 2.54 -0.54
C PRO A 205 16.08 1.79 0.76
N ALA A 206 14.95 1.07 0.83
CA ALA A 206 14.53 0.38 2.04
C ALA A 206 15.57 -0.64 2.52
N ALA A 207 15.72 -0.79 3.84
CA ALA A 207 16.65 -1.73 4.45
C ALA A 207 16.34 -3.18 4.05
N HIS A 208 15.04 -3.52 4.00
CA HIS A 208 14.56 -4.81 3.52
C HIS A 208 13.38 -4.62 2.57
N ARG A 209 13.28 -5.50 1.59
CA ARG A 209 12.19 -5.58 0.62
C ARG A 209 11.57 -6.96 0.68
N VAL A 210 10.29 -7.02 1.01
CA VAL A 210 9.50 -8.26 1.06
C VAL A 210 8.52 -8.21 -0.09
N ALA A 211 8.96 -8.71 -1.22
CA ALA A 211 8.21 -8.65 -2.47
C ALA A 211 7.14 -9.74 -2.55
N SER A 212 5.98 -9.39 -3.13
CA SER A 212 4.98 -10.37 -3.58
C SER A 212 5.53 -11.19 -4.77
N SER A 213 5.06 -12.42 -4.94
CA SER A 213 5.39 -13.26 -6.10
C SER A 213 4.93 -12.66 -7.44
N GLU A 214 3.88 -11.83 -7.42
CA GLU A 214 3.31 -11.15 -8.59
C GLU A 214 3.83 -9.70 -8.73
N LEU A 215 5.04 -9.42 -8.25
CA LEU A 215 5.63 -8.11 -8.34
C LEU A 215 6.12 -7.79 -9.76
N TYR A 216 5.69 -6.65 -10.30
CA TYR A 216 6.24 -6.02 -11.50
C TYR A 216 6.84 -4.67 -11.09
N ILE A 217 8.19 -4.60 -11.04
CA ILE A 217 8.91 -3.46 -10.47
C ILE A 217 9.99 -2.97 -11.42
N GLY A 218 10.16 -1.65 -11.51
CA GLY A 218 11.27 -1.04 -12.24
C GLY A 218 11.07 0.43 -12.54
N ALA A 219 12.13 1.01 -13.12
CA ALA A 219 12.12 2.36 -13.68
C ALA A 219 11.48 2.31 -15.07
N VAL A 220 10.41 3.08 -15.28
CA VAL A 220 9.64 3.12 -16.54
C VAL A 220 9.58 4.53 -17.15
N GLU A 221 10.31 5.46 -16.57
CA GLU A 221 10.29 6.88 -16.89
C GLU A 221 10.61 7.15 -18.36
N VAL A 222 11.53 6.40 -18.96
CA VAL A 222 11.91 6.54 -20.38
C VAL A 222 10.71 6.31 -21.31
N GLY A 223 9.78 5.43 -20.94
CA GLY A 223 8.56 5.16 -21.70
C GLY A 223 7.63 6.36 -21.84
N VAL A 224 7.79 7.37 -20.98
CA VAL A 224 7.02 8.62 -20.99
C VAL A 224 7.91 9.85 -21.22
N GLY A 225 9.15 9.66 -21.71
CA GLY A 225 10.06 10.74 -22.05
C GLY A 225 10.77 11.40 -20.85
N LEU A 226 10.83 10.71 -19.71
CA LEU A 226 11.45 11.17 -18.48
C LEU A 226 12.67 10.29 -18.14
N ILE A 227 13.37 10.66 -17.07
CA ILE A 227 14.40 9.86 -16.43
C ILE A 227 14.08 9.66 -14.95
N PRO A 228 14.52 8.55 -14.30
CA PRO A 228 14.34 8.37 -12.87
C PRO A 228 14.99 9.51 -12.08
N GLY A 229 14.18 10.25 -11.32
CA GLY A 229 14.59 11.51 -10.71
C GLY A 229 14.84 11.45 -9.20
N ALA A 230 14.30 10.45 -8.50
CA ALA A 230 14.40 10.35 -7.04
C ALA A 230 15.56 9.48 -6.53
N GLY A 231 16.52 9.14 -7.42
CA GLY A 231 17.74 8.40 -7.06
C GLY A 231 17.72 6.92 -7.39
N GLY A 232 16.72 6.43 -8.13
CA GLY A 232 16.60 5.02 -8.52
C GLY A 232 17.81 4.49 -9.27
N ASN A 233 18.31 5.22 -10.27
CA ASN A 233 19.50 4.85 -11.04
C ASN A 233 20.76 4.72 -10.16
N LEU A 234 20.98 5.72 -9.29
CA LEU A 234 22.11 5.68 -8.36
C LEU A 234 22.00 4.48 -7.42
N ARG A 235 20.80 4.23 -6.88
CA ARG A 235 20.57 3.12 -5.95
C ARG A 235 20.79 1.77 -6.63
N MET A 236 20.33 1.60 -7.85
CA MET A 236 20.53 0.38 -8.62
C MET A 236 22.02 0.14 -8.89
N LEU A 237 22.74 1.18 -9.31
CA LEU A 237 24.18 1.11 -9.50
C LEU A 237 24.90 0.70 -8.20
N LEU A 238 24.62 1.36 -7.07
CA LEU A 238 25.26 1.05 -5.79
C LEU A 238 24.94 -0.37 -5.31
N ASN A 239 23.69 -0.82 -5.42
CA ASN A 239 23.30 -2.19 -5.05
C ASN A 239 24.05 -3.24 -5.91
N LEU A 240 24.26 -2.97 -7.19
CA LEU A 240 25.03 -3.86 -8.07
C LEU A 240 26.53 -3.85 -7.71
N MET A 241 27.07 -2.69 -7.35
CA MET A 241 28.46 -2.57 -6.87
C MET A 241 28.67 -3.32 -5.56
N GLU A 242 27.79 -3.14 -4.57
CA GLU A 242 27.85 -3.84 -3.29
C GLU A 242 27.79 -5.37 -3.47
N ASN A 243 26.92 -5.85 -4.35
CA ASN A 243 26.80 -7.29 -4.67
C ASN A 243 27.95 -7.82 -5.53
N SER A 244 28.69 -6.94 -6.20
CA SER A 244 29.83 -7.29 -7.06
C SER A 244 31.18 -7.31 -6.32
N SER A 245 31.21 -6.83 -5.07
CA SER A 245 32.41 -6.84 -4.21
C SER A 245 32.97 -8.25 -3.94
N SER A 246 32.26 -9.30 -4.37
CA SER A 246 32.74 -10.68 -4.45
C SER A 246 33.74 -10.95 -5.60
N GLY A 247 34.24 -9.93 -6.30
CA GLY A 247 35.32 -10.04 -7.29
C GLY A 247 34.91 -10.56 -8.67
N ARG A 248 33.61 -10.65 -8.98
CA ARG A 248 33.12 -11.26 -10.24
C ARG A 248 32.81 -10.26 -11.36
N MET A 249 32.73 -8.96 -11.10
CA MET A 249 32.42 -7.95 -12.12
C MET A 249 33.33 -6.73 -11.98
N ASN A 250 33.82 -6.21 -13.10
CA ASN A 250 34.50 -4.92 -13.13
C ASN A 250 33.50 -3.76 -13.22
N SER A 251 33.98 -2.53 -13.02
CA SER A 251 33.14 -1.32 -13.00
C SER A 251 32.32 -1.12 -14.27
N PHE A 252 32.85 -1.49 -15.42
CA PHE A 252 32.16 -1.39 -16.71
C PHE A 252 30.99 -2.40 -16.80
N GLN A 253 31.25 -3.66 -16.40
CA GLN A 253 30.21 -4.69 -16.37
C GLN A 253 29.08 -4.35 -15.36
N VAL A 254 29.42 -3.72 -14.23
CA VAL A 254 28.43 -3.24 -13.26
C VAL A 254 27.57 -2.13 -13.87
N ALA A 255 28.19 -1.15 -14.54
CA ALA A 255 27.49 -0.07 -15.21
C ALA A 255 26.60 -0.60 -16.34
N GLN A 256 27.12 -1.50 -17.18
CA GLN A 256 26.35 -2.13 -18.26
C GLN A 256 25.14 -2.87 -17.71
N LYS A 257 25.31 -3.69 -16.67
CA LYS A 257 24.21 -4.43 -16.05
C LYS A 257 23.17 -3.50 -15.40
N ALA A 258 23.61 -2.38 -14.81
CA ALA A 258 22.68 -1.37 -14.30
C ALA A 258 21.81 -0.79 -15.44
N PHE A 259 22.43 -0.48 -16.57
CA PHE A 259 21.72 0.01 -17.76
C PHE A 259 20.73 -1.00 -18.37
N GLU A 260 21.10 -2.28 -18.38
CA GLU A 260 20.24 -3.36 -18.89
C GLU A 260 19.04 -3.68 -17.97
N THR A 261 19.07 -3.21 -16.72
CA THR A 261 18.06 -3.51 -15.69
C THR A 261 17.09 -2.34 -15.49
N ILE A 262 17.46 -1.13 -15.93
CA ILE A 262 16.64 0.07 -15.94
C ILE A 262 15.73 0.06 -17.18
#